data_54e37a337da23a46192b51f83bfd3d91
#
_entry.id   54e37a337da23a46192b51f83bfd3d91
#
_cell.length_a   1.000
_cell.length_b   1.000
_cell.length_c   1.000
_cell.angle_alpha   90.00
_cell.angle_beta   90.00
_cell.angle_gamma   90.00
#
_symmetry.space_group_name_H-M   'P 1'
#
loop_
_entity.id
_entity.type
_entity.pdbx_description
1 polymer ?
#
loop_
_entity_poly.entity_id
_entity_poly.type
_entity_poly.pdbx_seq_one_letter_code
_entity_poly.pdbx_strand_id
1 'polypeptide(L)'
;MTQYIKKINLKALIFSFILITGFLLLSSQATEAKPKKTPKRIKVIMIGDRLVDIAFNLGVLPEAMSVRCSMWPMCEKLLSATQIMGCPKCIVDRIPNIVPDTAKKRGIKRIIIEKHPNFCFYKPKVKPANIVPLLEGKGMTIEYVDFANGLESAIRQTAELLGRKSKADALINRYNKAMAKAKDALPKEKLGKKVVIINGTYQRATGKTFLRIEMPGGYSDHFMLKPLGCKNIGDALKSKNKKVNKGHFPIRKLSVLSKVNPDIIIMTGNIFAVQKALAIEMKKNPALADLPAIKALAIYGLPFYGDSSVMEYPSILRQWTDALSN
;
A
#
# COMPACT_ATOMS: atom_id res chain seq x y z
N MET A 1 -12.09 11.53 -73.77
CA MET A 1 -11.66 10.92 -72.48
C MET A 1 -10.25 11.44 -72.17
N THR A 2 -10.13 12.54 -71.54
CA THR A 2 -8.85 13.29 -71.38
C THR A 2 -8.37 13.12 -69.94
N GLN A 3 -7.18 12.53 -69.75
CA GLN A 3 -6.54 12.28 -68.52
C GLN A 3 -6.11 13.57 -67.85
N TYR A 4 -6.60 13.84 -66.64
CA TYR A 4 -6.07 14.85 -65.72
C TYR A 4 -5.00 14.20 -64.82
N ILE A 5 -3.74 14.32 -65.21
CA ILE A 5 -2.60 14.02 -64.33
C ILE A 5 -2.35 15.26 -63.47
N LYS A 6 -2.78 15.25 -62.21
CA LYS A 6 -2.42 16.25 -61.22
C LYS A 6 -0.89 16.18 -60.95
N LYS A 7 -0.14 17.22 -61.32
CA LYS A 7 1.26 17.41 -60.93
C LYS A 7 1.36 17.45 -59.40
N ILE A 8 1.81 16.37 -58.82
CA ILE A 8 2.16 16.30 -57.39
C ILE A 8 3.37 17.20 -57.18
N ASN A 9 3.23 18.19 -56.31
CA ASN A 9 4.30 19.13 -55.98
C ASN A 9 5.44 18.44 -55.17
N LEU A 10 6.47 18.01 -55.86
CA LEU A 10 7.58 17.25 -55.29
C LEU A 10 8.23 17.94 -54.06
N LYS A 11 8.19 19.26 -53.98
CA LYS A 11 8.68 20.02 -52.80
C LYS A 11 7.81 19.80 -51.57
N ALA A 12 6.49 19.64 -51.72
CA ALA A 12 5.59 19.35 -50.60
C ALA A 12 5.76 17.91 -50.09
N LEU A 13 6.08 16.95 -50.96
CA LEU A 13 6.38 15.57 -50.58
C LEU A 13 7.67 15.44 -49.80
N ILE A 14 8.71 16.17 -50.20
CA ILE A 14 10.01 16.18 -49.52
C ILE A 14 9.90 16.85 -48.13
N PHE A 15 9.12 17.92 -48.02
CA PHE A 15 8.89 18.58 -46.73
C PHE A 15 8.09 17.72 -45.73
N SER A 16 7.09 16.97 -46.20
CA SER A 16 6.35 15.97 -45.40
C SER A 16 7.23 14.81 -44.92
N PHE A 17 8.15 14.34 -45.79
CA PHE A 17 9.04 13.23 -45.43
C PHE A 17 10.07 13.65 -44.38
N ILE A 18 10.62 14.89 -44.42
CA ILE A 18 11.56 15.43 -43.43
C ILE A 18 10.86 15.67 -42.07
N LEU A 19 9.58 16.08 -42.06
CA LEU A 19 8.80 16.24 -40.83
C LEU A 19 8.50 14.90 -40.15
N ILE A 20 8.20 13.85 -40.89
CA ILE A 20 7.90 12.51 -40.38
C ILE A 20 9.18 11.84 -39.86
N THR A 21 10.31 11.97 -40.53
CA THR A 21 11.61 11.43 -40.06
C THR A 21 12.13 12.19 -38.85
N GLY A 22 11.93 13.51 -38.75
CA GLY A 22 12.27 14.31 -37.56
C GLY A 22 11.44 13.93 -36.34
N PHE A 23 10.15 13.59 -36.50
CA PHE A 23 9.30 13.14 -35.38
C PHE A 23 9.62 11.73 -34.89
N LEU A 24 10.09 10.84 -35.78
CA LEU A 24 10.54 9.48 -35.45
C LEU A 24 11.89 9.46 -34.71
N LEU A 25 12.75 10.45 -34.90
CA LEU A 25 14.02 10.55 -34.18
C LEU A 25 13.89 11.17 -32.79
N LEU A 26 12.84 11.95 -32.52
CA LEU A 26 12.56 12.53 -31.19
C LEU A 26 11.84 11.56 -30.24
N SER A 27 11.25 10.47 -30.73
CA SER A 27 10.52 9.50 -29.91
C SER A 27 11.37 8.34 -29.37
N SER A 28 12.67 8.27 -29.66
CA SER A 28 13.54 7.16 -29.25
C SER A 28 14.41 7.42 -28.02
N GLN A 29 14.12 8.44 -27.23
CA GLN A 29 14.61 8.49 -25.85
C GLN A 29 13.62 7.77 -24.92
N ALA A 30 13.31 6.53 -25.22
CA ALA A 30 12.86 5.59 -24.21
C ALA A 30 14.00 5.50 -23.19
N THR A 31 13.84 6.20 -22.08
CA THR A 31 14.73 6.06 -20.92
C THR A 31 14.65 4.60 -20.52
N GLU A 32 15.59 3.77 -20.96
CA GLU A 32 15.73 2.40 -20.49
C GLU A 32 15.80 2.46 -18.97
N ALA A 33 14.68 2.15 -18.33
CA ALA A 33 14.64 2.00 -16.89
C ALA A 33 15.62 0.88 -16.56
N LYS A 34 16.79 1.23 -16.01
CA LYS A 34 17.79 0.27 -15.59
C LYS A 34 17.10 -0.86 -14.85
N PRO A 35 17.30 -2.12 -15.25
CA PRO A 35 16.60 -3.24 -14.64
C PRO A 35 16.83 -3.18 -13.12
N LYS A 36 15.75 -3.09 -12.36
CA LYS A 36 15.82 -3.10 -10.89
C LYS A 36 16.49 -4.41 -10.50
N LYS A 37 17.71 -4.33 -9.93
CA LYS A 37 18.44 -5.52 -9.48
C LYS A 37 17.52 -6.33 -8.55
N THR A 38 17.30 -7.60 -8.88
CA THR A 38 16.54 -8.53 -8.04
C THR A 38 17.13 -8.56 -6.63
N PRO A 39 16.32 -8.45 -5.57
CA PRO A 39 16.84 -8.51 -4.20
C PRO A 39 17.58 -9.81 -3.94
N LYS A 40 18.74 -9.73 -3.27
CA LYS A 40 19.51 -10.91 -2.88
C LYS A 40 18.77 -11.66 -1.78
N ARG A 41 18.43 -12.92 -2.02
CA ARG A 41 17.84 -13.78 -0.99
C ARG A 41 18.92 -14.23 0.00
N ILE A 42 18.62 -14.16 1.29
CA ILE A 42 19.52 -14.56 2.37
C ILE A 42 18.84 -15.55 3.31
N LYS A 43 19.65 -16.41 3.94
CA LYS A 43 19.23 -17.48 4.83
C LYS A 43 18.89 -16.94 6.23
N VAL A 44 17.74 -16.24 6.34
CA VAL A 44 17.23 -15.62 7.56
C VAL A 44 15.72 -15.71 7.58
N ILE A 45 15.13 -15.74 8.77
CA ILE A 45 13.72 -15.48 8.99
C ILE A 45 13.56 -14.04 9.49
N MET A 46 12.67 -13.26 8.89
CA MET A 46 12.32 -11.92 9.37
C MET A 46 10.88 -11.88 9.87
N ILE A 47 10.67 -11.26 11.04
CA ILE A 47 9.36 -11.14 11.68
C ILE A 47 9.04 -9.68 11.91
N GLY A 48 8.11 -9.13 11.13
CA GLY A 48 7.70 -7.73 11.14
C GLY A 48 7.70 -7.10 9.75
N ASP A 49 6.63 -6.41 9.41
CA ASP A 49 6.42 -5.89 8.05
C ASP A 49 7.39 -4.76 7.72
N ARG A 50 7.58 -3.81 8.66
CA ARG A 50 8.46 -2.64 8.47
C ARG A 50 9.90 -3.05 8.31
N LEU A 51 10.35 -4.03 9.08
CA LEU A 51 11.67 -4.63 8.95
C LEU A 51 11.87 -5.22 7.55
N VAL A 52 10.90 -6.03 7.08
CA VAL A 52 10.98 -6.64 5.75
C VAL A 52 10.92 -5.60 4.64
N ASP A 53 10.10 -4.55 4.80
CA ASP A 53 10.01 -3.46 3.84
C ASP A 53 11.34 -2.70 3.69
N ILE A 54 12.01 -2.41 4.81
CA ILE A 54 13.36 -1.81 4.80
C ILE A 54 14.36 -2.76 4.14
N ALA A 55 14.38 -4.04 4.53
CA ALA A 55 15.30 -5.04 3.97
C ALA A 55 15.14 -5.14 2.44
N PHE A 56 13.91 -5.18 1.95
CA PHE A 56 13.61 -5.19 0.52
C PHE A 56 14.17 -3.95 -0.20
N ASN A 57 14.01 -2.77 0.40
CA ASN A 57 14.54 -1.52 -0.15
C ASN A 57 16.08 -1.42 -0.07
N LEU A 58 16.72 -2.18 0.82
CA LEU A 58 18.18 -2.38 0.85
C LEU A 58 18.67 -3.44 -0.16
N GLY A 59 17.74 -4.04 -0.92
CA GLY A 59 18.03 -5.07 -1.92
C GLY A 59 18.27 -6.45 -1.31
N VAL A 60 17.60 -6.76 -0.19
CA VAL A 60 17.67 -8.06 0.50
C VAL A 60 16.27 -8.63 0.70
N LEU A 61 16.14 -9.94 0.50
CA LEU A 61 14.91 -10.68 0.74
C LEU A 61 15.19 -11.85 1.69
N PRO A 62 14.43 -12.03 2.79
CA PRO A 62 14.58 -13.19 3.67
C PRO A 62 14.11 -14.47 2.98
N GLU A 63 14.62 -15.61 3.39
CA GLU A 63 14.14 -16.91 2.91
C GLU A 63 12.73 -17.24 3.40
N ALA A 64 12.39 -16.77 4.61
CA ALA A 64 11.04 -16.83 5.14
C ALA A 64 10.70 -15.57 5.97
N MET A 65 9.43 -15.20 6.02
CA MET A 65 8.99 -14.01 6.73
C MET A 65 7.61 -14.17 7.36
N SER A 66 7.40 -13.43 8.46
CA SER A 66 6.08 -13.26 9.07
C SER A 66 5.68 -11.79 8.98
N VAL A 67 4.65 -11.51 8.19
CA VAL A 67 4.18 -10.17 7.83
C VAL A 67 2.65 -10.10 7.76
N ARG A 68 2.08 -8.91 7.93
CA ARG A 68 0.65 -8.66 7.80
C ARG A 68 0.26 -8.44 6.33
N CYS A 69 0.13 -9.51 5.53
CA CYS A 69 -0.15 -9.39 4.10
C CYS A 69 -1.37 -8.52 3.75
N SER A 70 -2.38 -8.48 4.61
CA SER A 70 -3.54 -7.59 4.41
C SER A 70 -3.24 -6.10 4.61
N MET A 71 -2.05 -5.76 5.10
CA MET A 71 -1.59 -4.39 5.39
C MET A 71 -0.37 -4.00 4.57
N TRP A 72 0.34 -4.98 4.02
CA TRP A 72 1.56 -4.78 3.25
C TRP A 72 1.39 -5.30 1.82
N PRO A 73 1.13 -4.42 0.84
CA PRO A 73 0.81 -4.81 -0.54
C PRO A 73 1.91 -5.62 -1.25
N MET A 74 3.17 -5.40 -0.88
CA MET A 74 4.30 -6.17 -1.42
C MET A 74 4.23 -7.67 -1.10
N CYS A 75 3.47 -8.07 -0.06
CA CYS A 75 3.31 -9.47 0.32
C CYS A 75 2.87 -10.35 -0.85
N GLU A 76 1.85 -9.93 -1.59
CA GLU A 76 1.33 -10.70 -2.73
C GLU A 76 2.36 -10.85 -3.86
N LYS A 77 3.16 -9.81 -4.10
CA LYS A 77 4.21 -9.82 -5.13
C LYS A 77 5.39 -10.74 -4.78
N LEU A 78 5.60 -11.01 -3.49
CA LEU A 78 6.73 -11.79 -3.00
C LEU A 78 6.39 -13.25 -2.68
N LEU A 79 5.13 -13.68 -2.85
CA LEU A 79 4.68 -15.05 -2.56
C LEU A 79 5.50 -16.14 -3.26
N SER A 80 5.97 -15.89 -4.48
CA SER A 80 6.80 -16.82 -5.25
C SER A 80 8.29 -16.74 -4.90
N ALA A 81 8.75 -15.67 -4.24
CA ALA A 81 10.15 -15.39 -3.99
C ALA A 81 10.61 -15.74 -2.57
N THR A 82 9.68 -15.82 -1.60
CA THR A 82 9.97 -16.08 -0.20
C THR A 82 8.79 -16.80 0.45
N GLN A 83 9.06 -17.59 1.50
CA GLN A 83 7.97 -18.23 2.26
C GLN A 83 7.32 -17.22 3.20
N ILE A 84 6.01 -17.06 3.09
CA ILE A 84 5.22 -16.25 4.01
C ILE A 84 4.54 -17.16 5.03
N MET A 85 4.89 -17.00 6.30
CA MET A 85 4.44 -17.85 7.40
C MET A 85 3.15 -17.36 8.07
N GLY A 86 2.59 -16.24 7.58
CA GLY A 86 1.44 -15.55 8.19
C GLY A 86 1.83 -14.32 8.98
N CYS A 87 0.87 -13.69 9.64
CA CYS A 87 1.13 -12.49 10.44
C CYS A 87 1.72 -12.84 11.82
N PRO A 88 2.41 -11.89 12.50
CA PRO A 88 3.00 -12.13 13.83
C PRO A 88 2.03 -12.72 14.86
N LYS A 89 0.75 -12.33 14.82
CA LYS A 89 -0.27 -12.98 15.66
C LYS A 89 -0.50 -14.45 15.28
N CYS A 90 -0.54 -14.73 13.97
CA CYS A 90 -0.84 -16.09 13.50
C CYS A 90 0.23 -17.09 13.88
N ILE A 91 1.50 -16.71 13.79
CA ILE A 91 2.65 -17.58 14.15
C ILE A 91 2.79 -17.83 15.65
N VAL A 92 2.12 -17.04 16.48
CA VAL A 92 2.08 -17.26 17.94
C VAL A 92 0.83 -18.04 18.33
N ASP A 93 -0.35 -17.65 17.85
CA ASP A 93 -1.62 -18.14 18.38
C ASP A 93 -2.19 -19.35 17.62
N ARG A 94 -1.91 -19.46 16.30
CA ARG A 94 -2.59 -20.42 15.44
C ARG A 94 -1.66 -21.54 14.93
N ILE A 95 -0.43 -21.21 14.63
CA ILE A 95 0.56 -22.12 14.03
C ILE A 95 1.93 -21.93 14.71
N PRO A 96 2.02 -22.17 16.04
CA PRO A 96 3.20 -21.81 16.85
C PRO A 96 4.49 -22.51 16.41
N ASN A 97 4.38 -23.67 15.77
CA ASN A 97 5.53 -24.43 15.29
C ASN A 97 6.03 -23.98 13.89
N ILE A 98 5.31 -23.13 13.17
CA ILE A 98 5.65 -22.79 11.78
C ILE A 98 7.04 -22.14 11.66
N VAL A 99 7.46 -21.34 12.63
CA VAL A 99 8.77 -20.69 12.61
C VAL A 99 9.89 -21.69 12.91
N PRO A 100 9.86 -22.44 14.03
CA PRO A 100 10.91 -23.45 14.31
C PRO A 100 10.95 -24.57 13.24
N ASP A 101 9.81 -25.02 12.72
CA ASP A 101 9.78 -26.06 11.68
C ASP A 101 10.37 -25.54 10.36
N THR A 102 10.05 -24.30 9.98
CA THR A 102 10.64 -23.66 8.80
C THR A 102 12.15 -23.48 8.97
N ALA A 103 12.59 -23.03 10.15
CA ALA A 103 14.00 -22.87 10.47
C ALA A 103 14.75 -24.20 10.35
N LYS A 104 14.24 -25.27 10.96
CA LYS A 104 14.79 -26.62 10.89
C LYS A 104 14.84 -27.15 9.45
N LYS A 105 13.71 -27.11 8.74
CA LYS A 105 13.59 -27.64 7.36
C LYS A 105 14.55 -26.95 6.40
N ARG A 106 14.80 -25.64 6.57
CA ARG A 106 15.65 -24.85 5.68
C ARG A 106 17.07 -24.64 6.21
N GLY A 107 17.38 -25.16 7.40
CA GLY A 107 18.66 -24.97 8.07
C GLY A 107 18.94 -23.49 8.37
N ILE A 108 17.92 -22.71 8.75
CA ILE A 108 18.04 -21.30 9.11
C ILE A 108 18.29 -21.22 10.61
N LYS A 109 19.37 -20.57 11.00
CA LYS A 109 19.73 -20.39 12.41
C LYS A 109 19.54 -18.95 12.90
N ARG A 110 19.24 -18.02 12.00
CA ARG A 110 19.19 -16.58 12.29
C ARG A 110 17.79 -16.05 12.09
N ILE A 111 17.27 -15.34 13.11
CA ILE A 111 15.95 -14.70 13.08
C ILE A 111 16.13 -13.23 13.45
N ILE A 112 15.59 -12.33 12.61
CA ILE A 112 15.58 -10.91 12.89
C ILE A 112 14.14 -10.48 13.16
N ILE A 113 13.91 -9.81 14.28
CA ILE A 113 12.58 -9.46 14.80
C ILE A 113 12.44 -7.94 14.90
N GLU A 114 11.36 -7.42 14.34
CA GLU A 114 10.96 -6.04 14.55
C GLU A 114 10.50 -5.82 15.99
N LYS A 115 11.09 -4.84 16.66
CA LYS A 115 10.70 -4.41 18.00
C LYS A 115 10.05 -3.03 17.92
N HIS A 116 8.78 -2.95 18.29
CA HIS A 116 8.04 -1.69 18.33
C HIS A 116 6.91 -1.77 19.35
N PRO A 117 6.71 -0.75 20.20
CA PRO A 117 5.65 -0.75 21.21
C PRO A 117 4.24 -0.84 20.59
N ASN A 118 4.03 -0.18 19.44
CA ASN A 118 2.74 -0.06 18.74
C ASN A 118 2.80 -0.72 17.35
N PHE A 119 3.12 -2.00 17.28
CA PHE A 119 3.23 -2.72 16.00
C PHE A 119 1.92 -2.76 15.20
N CYS A 120 0.79 -2.95 15.85
CA CYS A 120 -0.49 -3.08 15.18
C CYS A 120 -1.56 -2.19 15.84
N PHE A 121 -1.94 -1.12 15.15
CA PHE A 121 -2.92 -0.14 15.63
C PHE A 121 -4.27 -0.78 16.03
N TYR A 122 -4.75 -1.74 15.22
CA TYR A 122 -6.00 -2.43 15.50
C TYR A 122 -5.89 -3.56 16.55
N LYS A 123 -4.69 -3.95 16.92
CA LYS A 123 -4.41 -5.02 17.90
C LYS A 123 -3.14 -4.71 18.70
N PRO A 124 -3.20 -3.81 19.69
CA PRO A 124 -2.01 -3.32 20.41
C PRO A 124 -1.21 -4.41 21.14
N LYS A 125 -1.88 -5.52 21.53
CA LYS A 125 -1.21 -6.66 22.19
C LYS A 125 -0.36 -7.51 21.22
N VAL A 126 -0.52 -7.35 19.91
CA VAL A 126 0.25 -8.09 18.91
C VAL A 126 1.59 -7.41 18.69
N LYS A 127 2.67 -8.10 19.05
CA LYS A 127 4.05 -7.67 18.84
C LYS A 127 4.81 -8.80 18.13
N PRO A 128 5.71 -8.50 17.19
CA PRO A 128 6.55 -9.52 16.56
C PRO A 128 7.36 -10.33 17.57
N ALA A 129 7.84 -9.69 18.63
CA ALA A 129 8.63 -10.32 19.68
C ALA A 129 7.86 -11.35 20.56
N ASN A 130 6.51 -11.42 20.45
CA ASN A 130 5.75 -12.43 21.19
C ASN A 130 6.08 -13.88 20.77
N ILE A 131 6.80 -14.07 19.67
CA ILE A 131 7.28 -15.40 19.22
C ILE A 131 8.47 -15.91 20.03
N VAL A 132 9.22 -15.02 20.68
CA VAL A 132 10.52 -15.35 21.33
C VAL A 132 10.44 -16.54 22.29
N PRO A 133 9.46 -16.63 23.21
CA PRO A 133 9.35 -17.80 24.10
C PRO A 133 9.21 -19.14 23.35
N LEU A 134 8.66 -19.12 22.14
CA LEU A 134 8.51 -20.34 21.34
C LEU A 134 9.80 -20.74 20.61
N LEU A 135 10.82 -19.89 20.64
CA LEU A 135 12.12 -20.10 19.98
C LEU A 135 13.24 -20.44 20.98
N GLU A 136 13.00 -20.26 22.27
CA GLU A 136 13.97 -20.55 23.32
C GLU A 136 14.39 -22.03 23.28
N GLY A 137 15.68 -22.29 23.50
CA GLY A 137 16.26 -23.64 23.48
C GLY A 137 16.34 -24.31 22.10
N LYS A 138 15.94 -23.64 21.01
CA LYS A 138 15.91 -24.24 19.65
C LYS A 138 17.16 -23.94 18.81
N GLY A 139 18.23 -23.44 19.41
CA GLY A 139 19.52 -23.20 18.74
C GLY A 139 19.47 -22.09 17.67
N MET A 140 18.59 -21.12 17.83
CA MET A 140 18.45 -19.98 16.92
C MET A 140 19.04 -18.72 17.55
N THR A 141 19.75 -17.95 16.72
CA THR A 141 20.22 -16.59 17.08
C THR A 141 19.12 -15.59 16.78
N ILE A 142 18.69 -14.85 17.79
CA ILE A 142 17.64 -13.83 17.68
C ILE A 142 18.29 -12.46 17.74
N GLU A 143 18.00 -11.64 16.74
CA GLU A 143 18.44 -10.26 16.63
C GLU A 143 17.23 -9.33 16.49
N TYR A 144 17.40 -8.09 16.87
CA TYR A 144 16.30 -7.12 16.88
C TYR A 144 16.63 -5.89 16.04
N VAL A 145 15.60 -5.34 15.41
CA VAL A 145 15.59 -3.97 14.89
C VAL A 145 14.57 -3.18 15.67
N ASP A 146 15.02 -2.16 16.41
CA ASP A 146 14.17 -1.35 17.28
C ASP A 146 13.69 -0.09 16.53
N PHE A 147 12.39 0.03 16.40
CA PHE A 147 11.72 1.18 15.78
C PHE A 147 11.35 2.28 16.77
N ALA A 148 11.64 2.14 18.07
CA ALA A 148 11.33 3.16 19.08
C ALA A 148 12.08 4.47 18.81
N ASN A 149 13.29 4.38 18.25
CA ASN A 149 14.14 5.52 17.90
C ASN A 149 13.91 6.05 16.46
N GLY A 150 12.77 5.70 15.86
CA GLY A 150 12.37 6.19 14.55
C GLY A 150 12.91 5.40 13.35
N LEU A 151 12.43 5.78 12.17
CA LEU A 151 12.68 5.06 10.92
C LEU A 151 14.16 5.07 10.51
N GLU A 152 14.87 6.19 10.64
CA GLU A 152 16.28 6.28 10.25
C GLU A 152 17.16 5.34 11.07
N SER A 153 16.95 5.29 12.39
CA SER A 153 17.63 4.35 13.27
C SER A 153 17.34 2.90 12.86
N ALA A 154 16.08 2.56 12.57
CA ALA A 154 15.70 1.24 12.12
C ALA A 154 16.34 0.87 10.77
N ILE A 155 16.45 1.82 9.83
CA ILE A 155 17.16 1.61 8.55
C ILE A 155 18.64 1.29 8.79
N ARG A 156 19.31 2.06 9.66
CA ARG A 156 20.73 1.84 9.98
C ARG A 156 20.96 0.48 10.64
N GLN A 157 20.16 0.13 11.64
CA GLN A 157 20.23 -1.18 12.31
C GLN A 157 19.98 -2.33 11.31
N THR A 158 18.95 -2.20 10.46
CA THR A 158 18.66 -3.21 9.44
C THR A 158 19.81 -3.35 8.45
N ALA A 159 20.36 -2.23 7.99
CA ALA A 159 21.47 -2.22 7.05
C ALA A 159 22.75 -2.84 7.65
N GLU A 160 23.01 -2.62 8.92
CA GLU A 160 24.12 -3.24 9.65
C GLU A 160 23.96 -4.75 9.74
N LEU A 161 22.83 -5.22 10.27
CA LEU A 161 22.51 -6.64 10.40
C LEU A 161 22.55 -7.40 9.05
N LEU A 162 22.25 -6.71 7.96
CA LEU A 162 22.21 -7.30 6.61
C LEU A 162 23.51 -7.09 5.80
N GLY A 163 24.56 -6.49 6.39
CA GLY A 163 25.79 -6.17 5.65
C GLY A 163 25.55 -5.18 4.51
N ARG A 164 24.69 -4.18 4.73
CA ARG A 164 24.29 -3.16 3.76
C ARG A 164 24.53 -1.73 4.25
N LYS A 165 25.45 -1.53 5.21
CA LYS A 165 25.78 -0.20 5.80
C LYS A 165 25.97 0.89 4.75
N SER A 166 26.69 0.60 3.67
CA SER A 166 26.95 1.56 2.58
C SER A 166 25.70 2.03 1.82
N LYS A 167 24.55 1.35 1.99
CA LYS A 167 23.27 1.73 1.35
C LYS A 167 22.33 2.51 2.28
N ALA A 168 22.61 2.55 3.58
CA ALA A 168 21.72 3.14 4.57
C ALA A 168 21.49 4.63 4.30
N ASP A 169 22.54 5.41 4.16
CA ASP A 169 22.43 6.87 3.95
C ASP A 169 21.71 7.21 2.65
N ALA A 170 21.99 6.49 1.57
CA ALA A 170 21.30 6.69 0.30
C ALA A 170 19.79 6.39 0.42
N LEU A 171 19.41 5.36 1.20
CA LEU A 171 18.01 5.02 1.45
C LEU A 171 17.31 6.08 2.31
N ILE A 172 17.96 6.53 3.39
CA ILE A 172 17.46 7.58 4.28
C ILE A 172 17.28 8.88 3.51
N ASN A 173 18.29 9.32 2.77
CA ASN A 173 18.23 10.57 1.98
C ASN A 173 17.11 10.53 0.95
N ARG A 174 16.93 9.39 0.26
CA ARG A 174 15.82 9.20 -0.69
C ARG A 174 14.45 9.32 0.00
N TYR A 175 14.29 8.69 1.16
CA TYR A 175 13.07 8.76 1.94
C TYR A 175 12.78 10.19 2.40
N ASN A 176 13.77 10.86 3.00
CA ASN A 176 13.62 12.22 3.53
C ASN A 176 13.30 13.22 2.42
N LYS A 177 13.95 13.11 1.25
CA LYS A 177 13.62 13.93 0.08
C LYS A 177 12.18 13.71 -0.41
N ALA A 178 11.73 12.45 -0.45
CA ALA A 178 10.36 12.14 -0.83
C ALA A 178 9.35 12.65 0.21
N MET A 179 9.70 12.54 1.51
CA MET A 179 8.85 13.00 2.60
C MET A 179 8.74 14.53 2.65
N ALA A 180 9.83 15.24 2.42
CA ALA A 180 9.79 16.70 2.28
C ALA A 180 8.82 17.12 1.17
N LYS A 181 8.97 16.55 -0.04
CA LYS A 181 8.06 16.81 -1.16
C LYS A 181 6.59 16.47 -0.86
N ALA A 182 6.34 15.40 -0.11
CA ALA A 182 4.98 15.02 0.28
C ALA A 182 4.40 16.01 1.29
N LYS A 183 5.21 16.50 2.24
CA LYS A 183 4.79 17.54 3.20
C LYS A 183 4.56 18.89 2.54
N ASP A 184 5.43 19.29 1.62
CA ASP A 184 5.30 20.56 0.89
C ASP A 184 4.03 20.62 0.02
N ALA A 185 3.55 19.44 -0.40
CA ALA A 185 2.33 19.32 -1.19
C ALA A 185 1.04 19.35 -0.33
N LEU A 186 1.15 19.22 1.00
CA LEU A 186 -0.02 19.30 1.86
C LEU A 186 -0.69 20.67 1.74
N PRO A 187 -2.03 20.74 1.79
CA PRO A 187 -2.74 22.00 1.74
C PRO A 187 -2.35 22.87 2.93
N LYS A 188 -2.16 24.17 2.68
CA LYS A 188 -1.86 25.16 3.74
C LYS A 188 -3.00 25.29 4.73
N GLU A 189 -4.23 25.20 4.25
CA GLU A 189 -5.45 25.21 5.05
C GLU A 189 -6.08 23.81 5.06
N LYS A 190 -6.77 23.50 6.15
CA LYS A 190 -7.51 22.24 6.29
C LYS A 190 -8.61 22.15 5.25
N LEU A 191 -8.70 21.05 4.52
CA LEU A 191 -9.72 20.86 3.48
C LEU A 191 -11.16 20.78 4.03
N GLY A 192 -11.35 20.36 5.28
CA GLY A 192 -12.64 20.27 5.95
C GLY A 192 -13.62 19.25 5.35
N LYS A 193 -13.23 18.47 4.35
CA LYS A 193 -14.10 17.57 3.58
C LYS A 193 -14.56 16.37 4.41
N LYS A 194 -15.82 15.97 4.21
CA LYS A 194 -16.43 14.74 4.74
C LYS A 194 -16.11 13.57 3.81
N VAL A 195 -15.40 12.58 4.34
CA VAL A 195 -14.90 11.45 3.56
C VAL A 195 -15.53 10.15 4.02
N VAL A 196 -15.96 9.30 3.09
CA VAL A 196 -16.30 7.90 3.34
C VAL A 196 -15.27 7.01 2.66
N ILE A 197 -14.69 6.07 3.42
CA ILE A 197 -13.70 5.12 2.88
C ILE A 197 -14.35 3.74 2.79
N ILE A 198 -14.42 3.21 1.57
CA ILE A 198 -15.00 1.91 1.25
C ILE A 198 -13.88 0.96 0.87
N ASN A 199 -13.69 -0.08 1.66
CA ASN A 199 -12.72 -1.13 1.37
C ASN A 199 -13.39 -2.31 0.68
N GLY A 200 -12.95 -2.64 -0.54
CA GLY A 200 -13.36 -3.80 -1.30
C GLY A 200 -12.47 -5.02 -1.04
N THR A 201 -13.08 -6.19 -1.00
CA THR A 201 -12.37 -7.47 -0.95
C THR A 201 -12.98 -8.41 -1.98
N TYR A 202 -12.14 -9.05 -2.78
CA TYR A 202 -12.52 -10.11 -3.70
C TYR A 202 -11.98 -11.44 -3.20
N GLN A 203 -12.85 -12.41 -3.00
CA GLN A 203 -12.49 -13.76 -2.56
C GLN A 203 -12.38 -14.66 -3.78
N ARG A 204 -11.16 -14.94 -4.22
CA ARG A 204 -10.88 -15.72 -5.44
C ARG A 204 -11.54 -17.11 -5.43
N ALA A 205 -11.53 -17.78 -4.27
CA ALA A 205 -12.08 -19.14 -4.13
C ALA A 205 -13.60 -19.23 -4.37
N THR A 206 -14.34 -18.14 -4.18
CA THR A 206 -15.82 -18.14 -4.29
C THR A 206 -16.35 -17.13 -5.31
N GLY A 207 -15.48 -16.30 -5.91
CA GLY A 207 -15.87 -15.19 -6.79
C GLY A 207 -16.66 -14.09 -6.09
N LYS A 208 -16.83 -14.15 -4.77
CA LYS A 208 -17.62 -13.19 -4.00
C LYS A 208 -16.84 -11.91 -3.72
N THR A 209 -17.57 -10.80 -3.77
CA THR A 209 -17.07 -9.48 -3.35
C THR A 209 -17.69 -9.08 -2.03
N PHE A 210 -16.88 -8.47 -1.16
CA PHE A 210 -17.32 -7.96 0.12
C PHE A 210 -16.90 -6.50 0.24
N LEU A 211 -17.77 -5.69 0.81
CA LEU A 211 -17.52 -4.28 1.08
C LEU A 211 -17.50 -4.03 2.58
N ARG A 212 -16.62 -3.14 3.00
CA ARG A 212 -16.50 -2.70 4.39
C ARG A 212 -16.31 -1.19 4.40
N ILE A 213 -16.86 -0.53 5.41
CA ILE A 213 -16.58 0.89 5.68
C ILE A 213 -15.50 0.98 6.72
N GLU A 214 -14.49 1.81 6.49
CA GLU A 214 -13.49 2.15 7.49
C GLU A 214 -14.06 3.13 8.51
N MET A 215 -13.92 2.78 9.78
CA MET A 215 -14.35 3.62 10.90
C MET A 215 -13.37 4.75 11.15
N PRO A 216 -13.81 5.91 11.67
CA PRO A 216 -12.93 6.94 12.19
C PRO A 216 -11.92 6.39 13.19
N GLY A 217 -10.75 7.05 13.27
CA GLY A 217 -9.68 6.68 14.17
C GLY A 217 -8.82 5.51 13.69
N GLY A 218 -8.95 5.08 12.42
CA GLY A 218 -8.13 4.04 11.80
C GLY A 218 -6.82 4.55 11.18
N TYR A 219 -6.17 3.68 10.40
CA TYR A 219 -4.92 4.02 9.72
C TYR A 219 -5.08 5.16 8.73
N SER A 220 -6.15 5.16 7.92
CA SER A 220 -6.39 6.22 6.94
C SER A 220 -6.61 7.58 7.61
N ASP A 221 -7.29 7.62 8.75
CA ASP A 221 -7.45 8.87 9.50
C ASP A 221 -6.10 9.38 10.01
N HIS A 222 -5.33 8.48 10.64
CA HIS A 222 -4.08 8.88 11.30
C HIS A 222 -3.03 9.36 10.30
N PHE A 223 -2.87 8.63 9.21
CA PHE A 223 -1.76 8.85 8.27
C PHE A 223 -2.14 9.71 7.05
N MET A 224 -3.42 9.74 6.67
CA MET A 224 -3.88 10.40 5.43
C MET A 224 -4.82 11.56 5.72
N LEU A 225 -5.98 11.32 6.35
CA LEU A 225 -7.00 12.35 6.48
C LEU A 225 -6.64 13.45 7.47
N LYS A 226 -5.99 13.11 8.60
CA LYS A 226 -5.55 14.09 9.60
C LYS A 226 -4.56 15.11 9.04
N PRO A 227 -3.50 14.72 8.31
CA PRO A 227 -2.63 15.68 7.64
C PRO A 227 -3.36 16.62 6.67
N LEU A 228 -4.40 16.14 5.99
CA LEU A 228 -5.21 16.91 5.04
C LEU A 228 -6.33 17.72 5.69
N GLY A 229 -6.59 17.52 6.99
CA GLY A 229 -7.70 18.15 7.69
C GLY A 229 -9.08 17.68 7.23
N CYS A 230 -9.18 16.46 6.67
CA CYS A 230 -10.43 15.82 6.29
C CYS A 230 -11.02 14.99 7.44
N LYS A 231 -12.33 14.76 7.41
CA LYS A 231 -13.07 14.02 8.43
C LYS A 231 -13.64 12.72 7.84
N ASN A 232 -13.26 11.57 8.40
CA ASN A 232 -13.92 10.31 8.13
C ASN A 232 -15.29 10.30 8.83
N ILE A 233 -16.35 10.10 8.06
CA ILE A 233 -17.74 10.04 8.54
C ILE A 233 -18.33 8.64 8.44
N GLY A 234 -17.48 7.61 8.33
CA GLY A 234 -17.91 6.22 8.17
C GLY A 234 -18.71 5.68 9.35
N ASP A 235 -18.51 6.20 10.56
CA ASP A 235 -19.28 5.82 11.77
C ASP A 235 -20.76 6.11 11.64
N ALA A 236 -21.15 7.19 10.98
CA ALA A 236 -22.55 7.55 10.76
C ALA A 236 -23.32 6.51 9.91
N LEU A 237 -22.60 5.64 9.18
CA LEU A 237 -23.17 4.54 8.40
C LEU A 237 -23.32 3.24 9.21
N LYS A 238 -22.80 3.20 10.44
CA LYS A 238 -22.80 2.00 11.27
C LYS A 238 -24.16 1.82 11.98
N SER A 239 -24.85 0.74 11.70
CA SER A 239 -26.02 0.34 12.51
C SER A 239 -25.58 -0.23 13.87
N LYS A 240 -26.45 -0.10 14.89
CA LYS A 240 -26.17 -0.54 16.28
C LYS A 240 -25.65 -1.98 16.37
N ASN A 241 -26.17 -2.90 15.57
CA ASN A 241 -25.85 -4.33 15.63
C ASN A 241 -24.60 -4.74 14.83
N LYS A 242 -23.91 -3.83 14.14
CA LYS A 242 -22.72 -4.17 13.35
C LYS A 242 -21.47 -4.17 14.19
N LYS A 243 -20.78 -5.31 14.22
CA LYS A 243 -19.47 -5.45 14.88
C LYS A 243 -18.37 -4.80 14.01
N VAL A 244 -17.53 -4.03 14.65
CA VAL A 244 -16.30 -3.48 14.05
C VAL A 244 -15.19 -4.51 14.22
N ASN A 245 -14.50 -4.82 13.13
CA ASN A 245 -13.34 -5.70 13.16
C ASN A 245 -12.18 -5.03 12.40
N LYS A 246 -11.04 -4.86 13.06
CA LYS A 246 -9.85 -4.18 12.52
C LYS A 246 -10.20 -2.82 11.90
N GLY A 247 -10.95 -2.00 12.64
CA GLY A 247 -11.34 -0.66 12.21
C GLY A 247 -12.37 -0.59 11.09
N HIS A 248 -13.00 -1.71 10.71
CA HIS A 248 -13.99 -1.75 9.63
C HIS A 248 -15.25 -2.50 10.05
N PHE A 249 -16.39 -2.16 9.45
CA PHE A 249 -17.61 -2.96 9.54
C PHE A 249 -18.15 -3.32 8.15
N PRO A 250 -18.81 -4.49 8.00
CA PRO A 250 -19.31 -4.93 6.71
C PRO A 250 -20.54 -4.12 6.28
N ILE A 251 -20.64 -3.84 4.97
CA ILE A 251 -21.77 -3.19 4.34
C ILE A 251 -22.29 -4.04 3.18
N ARG A 252 -23.61 -4.10 3.00
CA ARG A 252 -24.25 -4.88 1.92
C ARG A 252 -24.80 -4.00 0.80
N LYS A 253 -25.28 -2.81 1.13
CA LYS A 253 -25.93 -1.88 0.19
C LYS A 253 -25.29 -0.50 0.33
N LEU A 254 -24.96 0.12 -0.77
CA LEU A 254 -24.37 1.46 -0.80
C LEU A 254 -25.43 2.57 -0.80
N SER A 255 -26.73 2.25 -0.91
CA SER A 255 -27.81 3.22 -0.76
C SER A 255 -27.76 3.99 0.56
N VAL A 256 -27.13 3.44 1.60
CA VAL A 256 -26.95 4.13 2.89
C VAL A 256 -26.07 5.38 2.78
N LEU A 257 -25.30 5.56 1.72
CA LEU A 257 -24.47 6.76 1.49
C LEU A 257 -25.30 8.03 1.45
N SER A 258 -26.56 7.96 0.99
CA SER A 258 -27.50 9.10 0.99
C SER A 258 -27.77 9.67 2.39
N LYS A 259 -27.56 8.87 3.44
CA LYS A 259 -27.79 9.30 4.83
C LYS A 259 -26.72 10.27 5.36
N VAL A 260 -25.54 10.31 4.74
CA VAL A 260 -24.37 11.02 5.29
C VAL A 260 -23.80 12.08 4.34
N ASN A 261 -24.25 12.10 3.08
CA ASN A 261 -23.84 13.07 2.06
C ASN A 261 -22.33 13.36 2.08
N PRO A 262 -21.48 12.36 1.73
CA PRO A 262 -20.04 12.57 1.70
C PRO A 262 -19.64 13.55 0.59
N ASP A 263 -18.63 14.38 0.86
CA ASP A 263 -18.01 15.22 -0.14
C ASP A 263 -17.04 14.42 -1.02
N ILE A 264 -16.46 13.35 -0.46
CA ILE A 264 -15.49 12.47 -1.15
C ILE A 264 -15.77 11.01 -0.79
N ILE A 265 -15.69 10.13 -1.79
CA ILE A 265 -15.69 8.68 -1.61
C ILE A 265 -14.32 8.13 -1.98
N ILE A 266 -13.66 7.42 -1.06
CA ILE A 266 -12.39 6.74 -1.30
C ILE A 266 -12.61 5.24 -1.35
N MET A 267 -12.09 4.62 -2.40
CA MET A 267 -12.10 3.18 -2.59
C MET A 267 -10.72 2.62 -2.31
N THR A 268 -10.62 1.66 -1.40
CA THR A 268 -9.37 0.96 -1.05
C THR A 268 -9.50 -0.55 -1.26
N GLY A 269 -8.39 -1.27 -1.21
CA GLY A 269 -8.38 -2.72 -1.41
C GLY A 269 -8.69 -3.10 -2.86
N ASN A 270 -9.68 -3.96 -3.09
CA ASN A 270 -10.15 -4.26 -4.45
C ASN A 270 -11.09 -3.15 -4.94
N ILE A 271 -10.53 -2.16 -5.62
CA ILE A 271 -11.23 -0.98 -6.13
C ILE A 271 -12.35 -1.38 -7.09
N PHE A 272 -12.10 -2.34 -7.97
CA PHE A 272 -13.10 -2.81 -8.94
C PHE A 272 -14.36 -3.36 -8.26
N ALA A 273 -14.20 -4.07 -7.14
CA ALA A 273 -15.35 -4.56 -6.37
C ALA A 273 -16.22 -3.41 -5.84
N VAL A 274 -15.61 -2.31 -5.41
CA VAL A 274 -16.34 -1.13 -4.93
C VAL A 274 -17.00 -0.40 -6.10
N GLN A 275 -16.29 -0.16 -7.19
CA GLN A 275 -16.83 0.49 -8.39
C GLN A 275 -18.04 -0.26 -8.94
N LYS A 276 -17.93 -1.59 -9.09
CA LYS A 276 -19.03 -2.44 -9.55
C LYS A 276 -20.25 -2.33 -8.63
N ALA A 277 -20.04 -2.38 -7.33
CA ALA A 277 -21.13 -2.27 -6.36
C ALA A 277 -21.78 -0.89 -6.39
N LEU A 278 -21.01 0.18 -6.52
CA LEU A 278 -21.53 1.54 -6.64
C LEU A 278 -22.35 1.72 -7.92
N ALA A 279 -21.84 1.26 -9.05
CA ALA A 279 -22.55 1.31 -10.34
C ALA A 279 -23.88 0.53 -10.32
N ILE A 280 -23.89 -0.66 -9.69
CA ILE A 280 -25.12 -1.45 -9.52
C ILE A 280 -26.13 -0.71 -8.62
N GLU A 281 -25.66 -0.12 -7.52
CA GLU A 281 -26.53 0.58 -6.60
C GLU A 281 -27.12 1.86 -7.22
N MET A 282 -26.34 2.61 -7.99
CA MET A 282 -26.81 3.81 -8.72
C MET A 282 -27.91 3.47 -9.73
N LYS A 283 -27.80 2.33 -10.42
CA LYS A 283 -28.88 1.85 -11.33
C LYS A 283 -30.18 1.54 -10.58
N LYS A 284 -30.10 1.06 -9.34
CA LYS A 284 -31.25 0.73 -8.50
C LYS A 284 -31.82 1.92 -7.77
N ASN A 285 -30.97 2.88 -7.44
CA ASN A 285 -31.31 4.09 -6.71
C ASN A 285 -30.66 5.29 -7.39
N PRO A 286 -31.31 5.88 -8.44
CA PRO A 286 -30.79 7.03 -9.17
C PRO A 286 -30.51 8.26 -8.29
N ALA A 287 -31.20 8.42 -7.16
CA ALA A 287 -30.96 9.52 -6.22
C ALA A 287 -29.54 9.54 -5.63
N LEU A 288 -28.78 8.45 -5.72
CA LEU A 288 -27.37 8.45 -5.37
C LEU A 288 -26.54 9.36 -6.28
N ALA A 289 -26.97 9.65 -7.51
CA ALA A 289 -26.32 10.59 -8.39
C ALA A 289 -26.30 12.01 -7.82
N ASP A 290 -27.19 12.32 -6.90
CA ASP A 290 -27.28 13.62 -6.26
C ASP A 290 -26.29 13.82 -5.10
N LEU A 291 -25.59 12.77 -4.68
CA LEU A 291 -24.57 12.90 -3.63
C LEU A 291 -23.46 13.87 -4.06
N PRO A 292 -23.00 14.75 -3.16
CA PRO A 292 -21.91 15.70 -3.45
C PRO A 292 -20.69 15.03 -4.07
N ALA A 293 -20.23 13.91 -3.51
CA ALA A 293 -19.09 13.14 -4.04
C ALA A 293 -19.31 12.64 -5.47
N ILE A 294 -20.55 12.29 -5.85
CA ILE A 294 -20.86 11.76 -7.18
C ILE A 294 -21.01 12.91 -8.18
N LYS A 295 -21.73 13.97 -7.82
CA LYS A 295 -21.86 15.17 -8.65
C LYS A 295 -20.52 15.84 -8.98
N ALA A 296 -19.64 15.88 -7.99
CA ALA A 296 -18.31 16.46 -8.15
C ALA A 296 -17.28 15.46 -8.74
N LEU A 297 -17.68 14.22 -9.09
CA LEU A 297 -16.79 13.14 -9.51
C LEU A 297 -15.65 12.85 -8.50
N ALA A 298 -15.84 13.22 -7.23
CA ALA A 298 -14.86 13.06 -6.16
C ALA A 298 -14.87 11.63 -5.59
N ILE A 299 -14.60 10.68 -6.48
CA ILE A 299 -14.58 9.23 -6.18
C ILE A 299 -13.20 8.69 -6.60
N TYR A 300 -12.35 8.38 -5.62
CA TYR A 300 -10.97 8.05 -5.87
C TYR A 300 -10.62 6.63 -5.45
N GLY A 301 -9.87 5.93 -6.30
CA GLY A 301 -9.23 4.66 -5.96
C GLY A 301 -7.82 4.92 -5.41
N LEU A 302 -7.62 4.78 -4.10
CA LEU A 302 -6.35 5.11 -3.46
C LEU A 302 -5.75 3.92 -2.71
N PRO A 303 -4.41 3.84 -2.62
CA PRO A 303 -3.75 2.79 -1.87
C PRO A 303 -4.04 2.92 -0.37
N PHE A 304 -4.39 1.79 0.27
CA PHE A 304 -4.49 1.73 1.72
C PHE A 304 -3.07 1.72 2.33
N TYR A 305 -2.87 2.52 3.37
CA TYR A 305 -1.64 2.51 4.16
C TYR A 305 -1.91 1.99 5.57
N GLY A 306 -1.24 0.89 5.92
CA GLY A 306 -1.40 0.19 7.20
C GLY A 306 -0.16 0.22 8.08
N ASP A 307 0.70 1.24 7.97
CA ASP A 307 1.96 1.36 8.72
C ASP A 307 2.88 0.15 8.55
N SER A 308 2.93 -0.40 7.34
CA SER A 308 3.75 -1.57 6.98
C SER A 308 4.67 -1.30 5.80
N SER A 309 4.22 -0.54 4.80
CA SER A 309 5.03 -0.05 3.68
C SER A 309 5.70 1.27 4.04
N VAL A 310 6.57 1.25 5.06
CA VAL A 310 7.13 2.50 5.62
C VAL A 310 7.92 3.31 4.61
N MET A 311 8.57 2.64 3.66
CA MET A 311 9.35 3.30 2.62
C MET A 311 8.49 3.91 1.50
N GLU A 312 7.23 3.46 1.35
CA GLU A 312 6.28 3.97 0.36
C GLU A 312 5.38 5.09 0.93
N TYR A 313 5.40 5.30 2.24
CA TYR A 313 4.54 6.27 2.91
C TYR A 313 4.52 7.66 2.25
N PRO A 314 5.67 8.28 1.91
CA PRO A 314 5.67 9.60 1.26
C PRO A 314 4.92 9.60 -0.08
N SER A 315 5.07 8.55 -0.87
CA SER A 315 4.38 8.42 -2.17
C SER A 315 2.88 8.23 -2.00
N ILE A 316 2.48 7.43 -1.01
CA ILE A 316 1.06 7.18 -0.72
C ILE A 316 0.41 8.47 -0.20
N LEU A 317 1.05 9.17 0.74
CA LEU A 317 0.56 10.46 1.25
C LEU A 317 0.38 11.47 0.11
N ARG A 318 1.35 11.53 -0.83
CA ARG A 318 1.25 12.42 -1.99
C ARG A 318 0.06 12.08 -2.88
N GLN A 319 -0.19 10.80 -3.18
CA GLN A 319 -1.35 10.37 -3.98
C GLN A 319 -2.68 10.78 -3.33
N TRP A 320 -2.79 10.64 -2.00
CA TRP A 320 -3.97 11.07 -1.27
C TRP A 320 -4.10 12.60 -1.29
N THR A 321 -2.99 13.31 -1.12
CA THR A 321 -2.99 14.78 -1.19
C THR A 321 -3.47 15.27 -2.55
N ASP A 322 -2.88 14.75 -3.63
CA ASP A 322 -3.22 15.17 -5.00
C ASP A 322 -4.70 14.87 -5.32
N ALA A 323 -5.24 13.73 -4.84
CA ALA A 323 -6.63 13.38 -5.07
C ALA A 323 -7.64 14.22 -4.27
N LEU A 324 -7.32 14.60 -3.03
CA LEU A 324 -8.26 15.27 -2.14
C LEU A 324 -8.20 16.80 -2.23
N SER A 325 -7.10 17.36 -2.76
CA SER A 325 -6.90 18.80 -2.92
C SER A 325 -7.48 19.35 -4.23
N ASN A 326 -7.82 18.49 -5.18
CA ASN A 326 -8.54 18.84 -6.41
C ASN A 326 -10.05 18.77 -6.15
#